data_35981693156e8e560e8076d8c28d2212
#
_entry.id   35981693156e8e560e8076d8c28d2212
#
_cell.length_a   1.000
_cell.length_b   1.000
_cell.length_c   1.000
_cell.angle_alpha   90.00
_cell.angle_beta   90.00
_cell.angle_gamma   90.00
#
_symmetry.space_group_name_H-M   'P 1'
#
loop_
_entity.id
_entity.type
_entity.pdbx_description
1 polymer ?
#
loop_
_entity_poly.entity_id
_entity_poly.type
_entity_poly.pdbx_seq_one_letter_code
_entity_poly.pdbx_strand_id
1 'polypeptide(L)'
;CPNIAVTATAHYVALLLAIPTVLWLVLYLVPHLCTALSPPVNLKKKYGASWALVTGSGSGIGRSLAFAIARQGVNVVLVSLDDDCLKNTMKDLKEAFPEIQFRSVGCSFSPGQGKEDDYLTKIIEATKDIEIQCIFNNAGFIVTGFLDQSKLGAITSNMECNATAAVKITHHFLGKLVSNKSKGCIVFTSSVAGFIPTPFAALYASTKAFLSSFACCVNIEVSNLGIDVVAVHPSPVSTNFYDKVEHKIELMEQAQKSAVEPDELPNQILKSIGRVALFDIGGMAVGTRVGTWFLPFNAFTKIFAMAAPFLN
;
A
#
# COMPACT_ATOMS: atom_id res chain seq x y z
N CYS A 1 42.56 39.15 -13.41
CA CYS A 1 41.12 39.01 -13.20
C CYS A 1 40.77 37.80 -12.27
N PRO A 2 41.13 37.85 -10.97
CA PRO A 2 40.82 36.73 -10.07
C PRO A 2 39.33 36.51 -9.89
N ASN A 3 38.49 37.53 -9.96
CA ASN A 3 37.05 37.44 -9.73
C ASN A 3 36.29 36.62 -10.78
N ILE A 4 36.72 36.62 -12.04
CA ILE A 4 36.04 35.86 -13.13
C ILE A 4 36.27 34.36 -12.96
N ALA A 5 37.46 33.91 -12.59
CA ALA A 5 37.77 32.51 -12.36
C ALA A 5 36.99 31.95 -11.12
N VAL A 6 36.94 32.73 -10.06
CA VAL A 6 36.20 32.35 -8.83
C VAL A 6 34.69 32.25 -9.10
N THR A 7 34.11 33.20 -9.84
CA THR A 7 32.70 33.14 -10.25
C THR A 7 32.41 31.98 -11.20
N ALA A 8 33.25 31.70 -12.17
CA ALA A 8 33.08 30.54 -13.04
C ALA A 8 33.15 29.22 -12.27
N THR A 9 34.12 29.05 -11.38
CA THR A 9 34.21 27.86 -10.51
C THR A 9 32.98 27.69 -9.64
N ALA A 10 32.49 28.77 -9.05
CA ALA A 10 31.26 28.73 -8.21
C ALA A 10 30.03 28.31 -9.03
N HIS A 11 29.89 28.79 -10.27
CA HIS A 11 28.81 28.34 -11.18
C HIS A 11 28.93 26.86 -11.56
N TYR A 12 30.14 26.37 -11.86
CA TYR A 12 30.31 24.94 -12.14
C TYR A 12 30.00 24.06 -10.95
N VAL A 13 30.40 24.45 -9.73
CA VAL A 13 30.08 23.73 -8.50
C VAL A 13 28.57 23.75 -8.25
N ALA A 14 27.91 24.88 -8.43
CA ALA A 14 26.47 24.99 -8.28
C ALA A 14 25.72 24.10 -9.29
N LEU A 15 26.15 24.06 -10.54
CA LEU A 15 25.59 23.17 -11.56
C LEU A 15 25.79 21.70 -11.21
N LEU A 16 27.01 21.31 -10.80
CA LEU A 16 27.31 19.92 -10.39
C LEU A 16 26.43 19.45 -9.22
N LEU A 17 26.07 20.35 -8.30
CA LEU A 17 25.18 20.05 -7.18
C LEU A 17 23.70 20.07 -7.60
N ALA A 18 23.31 20.93 -8.53
CA ALA A 18 21.92 21.08 -8.97
C ALA A 18 21.47 19.96 -9.93
N ILE A 19 22.37 19.51 -10.84
CA ILE A 19 22.02 18.51 -11.86
C ILE A 19 21.45 17.22 -11.25
N PRO A 20 22.08 16.57 -10.26
CA PRO A 20 21.52 15.34 -9.65
C PRO A 20 20.15 15.56 -9.03
N THR A 21 19.94 16.70 -8.38
CA THR A 21 18.65 17.05 -7.75
C THR A 21 17.56 17.26 -8.80
N VAL A 22 17.87 18.04 -9.84
CA VAL A 22 16.91 18.27 -10.94
C VAL A 22 16.59 16.98 -11.66
N LEU A 23 17.61 16.17 -11.95
CA LEU A 23 17.44 14.87 -12.62
C LEU A 23 16.56 13.94 -11.77
N TRP A 24 16.79 13.85 -10.46
CA TRP A 24 15.96 13.07 -9.56
C TRP A 24 14.51 13.57 -9.55
N LEU A 25 14.29 14.88 -9.42
CA LEU A 25 12.95 15.47 -9.46
C LEU A 25 12.22 15.14 -10.76
N VAL A 26 12.91 15.25 -11.89
CA VAL A 26 12.33 14.91 -13.20
C VAL A 26 11.98 13.43 -13.28
N LEU A 27 12.89 12.53 -12.88
CA LEU A 27 12.69 11.08 -12.91
C LEU A 27 11.60 10.63 -11.92
N TYR A 28 11.35 11.39 -10.87
CA TYR A 28 10.25 11.12 -9.92
C TYR A 28 8.94 11.76 -10.38
N LEU A 29 8.93 13.08 -10.64
CA LEU A 29 7.69 13.83 -10.88
C LEU A 29 7.07 13.53 -12.24
N VAL A 30 7.87 13.31 -13.28
CA VAL A 30 7.31 13.08 -14.63
C VAL A 30 6.52 11.77 -14.69
N PRO A 31 7.07 10.60 -14.30
CA PRO A 31 6.28 9.36 -14.26
C PRO A 31 5.09 9.47 -13.31
N HIS A 32 5.24 10.17 -12.18
CA HIS A 32 4.18 10.38 -11.21
C HIS A 32 3.02 11.20 -11.80
N LEU A 33 3.31 12.34 -12.44
CA LEU A 33 2.30 13.18 -13.09
C LEU A 33 1.65 12.46 -14.29
N CYS A 34 2.44 11.80 -15.13
CA CYS A 34 1.91 10.99 -16.23
C CYS A 34 0.92 9.93 -15.71
N THR A 35 1.25 9.27 -14.61
CA THR A 35 0.37 8.29 -13.95
C THR A 35 -0.89 8.94 -13.40
N ALA A 36 -0.75 10.06 -12.66
CA ALA A 36 -1.87 10.78 -12.05
C ALA A 36 -2.84 11.34 -13.08
N LEU A 37 -2.36 11.76 -14.25
CA LEU A 37 -3.19 12.29 -15.35
C LEU A 37 -3.75 11.20 -16.27
N SER A 38 -3.25 9.97 -16.17
CA SER A 38 -3.73 8.84 -16.97
C SER A 38 -5.10 8.35 -16.52
N PRO A 39 -5.90 7.75 -17.40
CA PRO A 39 -7.14 7.10 -17.00
C PRO A 39 -6.84 5.84 -16.13
N PRO A 40 -7.75 5.46 -15.23
CA PRO A 40 -7.62 4.24 -14.47
C PRO A 40 -7.60 3.02 -15.38
N VAL A 41 -6.80 2.04 -15.02
CA VAL A 41 -6.74 0.77 -15.75
C VAL A 41 -8.06 0.02 -15.61
N ASN A 42 -8.59 -0.44 -16.74
CA ASN A 42 -9.70 -1.37 -16.73
C ASN A 42 -9.14 -2.80 -16.68
N LEU A 43 -9.33 -3.46 -15.54
CA LEU A 43 -8.77 -4.78 -15.25
C LEU A 43 -9.28 -5.84 -16.21
N LYS A 44 -10.58 -5.81 -16.54
CA LYS A 44 -11.20 -6.74 -17.48
C LYS A 44 -10.61 -6.60 -18.89
N LYS A 45 -10.42 -5.37 -19.36
CA LYS A 45 -9.85 -5.12 -20.70
C LYS A 45 -8.36 -5.44 -20.76
N LYS A 46 -7.58 -5.08 -19.73
CA LYS A 46 -6.11 -5.23 -19.74
C LYS A 46 -5.67 -6.67 -19.52
N TYR A 47 -6.30 -7.39 -18.59
CA TYR A 47 -5.87 -8.73 -18.17
C TYR A 47 -6.85 -9.84 -18.54
N GLY A 48 -8.02 -9.52 -19.06
CA GLY A 48 -9.12 -10.49 -19.19
C GLY A 48 -9.65 -10.94 -17.82
N ALA A 49 -9.48 -10.08 -16.79
CA ALA A 49 -9.76 -10.46 -15.41
C ALA A 49 -11.21 -10.88 -15.21
N SER A 50 -11.41 -12.09 -14.71
CA SER A 50 -12.70 -12.64 -14.29
C SER A 50 -12.91 -12.45 -12.78
N TRP A 51 -11.85 -12.61 -11.99
CA TRP A 51 -11.90 -12.48 -10.55
C TRP A 51 -10.74 -11.65 -10.01
N ALA A 52 -11.04 -10.86 -8.99
CA ALA A 52 -10.06 -10.17 -8.18
C ALA A 52 -10.22 -10.58 -6.70
N LEU A 53 -9.12 -10.57 -5.96
CA LEU A 53 -9.08 -10.80 -4.52
C LEU A 53 -8.68 -9.51 -3.82
N VAL A 54 -9.45 -9.09 -2.81
CA VAL A 54 -9.19 -7.90 -2.01
C VAL A 54 -9.13 -8.26 -0.55
N THR A 55 -7.97 -8.04 0.10
CA THR A 55 -7.82 -8.24 1.55
C THR A 55 -8.14 -6.96 2.32
N GLY A 56 -8.68 -7.08 3.54
CA GLY A 56 -9.17 -5.96 4.32
C GLY A 56 -10.38 -5.27 3.67
N SER A 57 -11.23 -6.06 3.03
CA SER A 57 -12.34 -5.59 2.19
C SER A 57 -13.62 -5.24 2.96
N GLY A 58 -13.66 -5.43 4.29
CA GLY A 58 -14.82 -5.11 5.10
C GLY A 58 -15.06 -3.61 5.30
N SER A 59 -14.05 -2.77 5.15
CA SER A 59 -14.16 -1.31 5.36
C SER A 59 -13.10 -0.52 4.61
N GLY A 60 -13.17 0.80 4.68
CA GLY A 60 -12.16 1.73 4.18
C GLY A 60 -11.74 1.49 2.74
N ILE A 61 -10.44 1.57 2.48
CA ILE A 61 -9.86 1.45 1.12
C ILE A 61 -10.25 0.11 0.47
N GLY A 62 -10.22 -1.00 1.21
CA GLY A 62 -10.53 -2.33 0.66
C GLY A 62 -11.98 -2.46 0.21
N ARG A 63 -12.93 -1.91 0.98
CA ARG A 63 -14.33 -1.83 0.59
C ARG A 63 -14.50 -1.00 -0.69
N SER A 64 -13.92 0.18 -0.72
CA SER A 64 -13.99 1.08 -1.88
C SER A 64 -13.35 0.46 -3.14
N LEU A 65 -12.23 -0.28 -2.99
CA LEU A 65 -11.62 -1.07 -4.07
C LEU A 65 -12.58 -2.14 -4.60
N ALA A 66 -13.25 -2.89 -3.71
CA ALA A 66 -14.19 -3.93 -4.12
C ALA A 66 -15.33 -3.36 -4.97
N PHE A 67 -15.88 -2.20 -4.59
CA PHE A 67 -16.89 -1.48 -5.40
C PHE A 67 -16.34 -1.02 -6.76
N ALA A 68 -15.14 -0.47 -6.79
CA ALA A 68 -14.51 0.01 -8.02
C ALA A 68 -14.21 -1.14 -9.00
N ILE A 69 -13.81 -2.29 -8.49
CA ILE A 69 -13.54 -3.51 -9.27
C ILE A 69 -14.84 -4.10 -9.81
N ALA A 70 -15.86 -4.24 -8.97
CA ALA A 70 -17.18 -4.73 -9.38
C ALA A 70 -17.81 -3.86 -10.48
N ARG A 71 -17.65 -2.53 -10.39
CA ARG A 71 -18.08 -1.57 -11.43
C ARG A 71 -17.42 -1.81 -12.79
N GLN A 72 -16.24 -2.45 -12.83
CA GLN A 72 -15.57 -2.85 -14.07
C GLN A 72 -16.06 -4.20 -14.63
N GLY A 73 -17.04 -4.84 -13.99
CA GLY A 73 -17.56 -6.15 -14.39
C GLY A 73 -16.63 -7.32 -14.03
N VAL A 74 -15.85 -7.16 -12.96
CA VAL A 74 -14.94 -8.20 -12.42
C VAL A 74 -15.53 -8.73 -11.11
N ASN A 75 -15.61 -10.04 -10.97
CA ASN A 75 -16.05 -10.70 -9.73
C ASN A 75 -15.04 -10.48 -8.61
N VAL A 76 -15.49 -10.46 -7.36
CA VAL A 76 -14.62 -10.12 -6.24
C VAL A 76 -14.68 -11.16 -5.12
N VAL A 77 -13.50 -11.59 -4.68
CA VAL A 77 -13.31 -12.34 -3.43
C VAL A 77 -12.95 -11.34 -2.33
N LEU A 78 -13.85 -11.21 -1.36
CA LEU A 78 -13.70 -10.33 -0.21
C LEU A 78 -13.06 -11.12 0.93
N VAL A 79 -11.85 -10.72 1.34
CA VAL A 79 -11.14 -11.33 2.47
C VAL A 79 -11.01 -10.32 3.59
N SER A 80 -11.62 -10.58 4.75
CA SER A 80 -11.59 -9.67 5.90
C SER A 80 -11.86 -10.44 7.19
N LEU A 81 -11.89 -9.75 8.33
CA LEU A 81 -12.42 -10.32 9.58
C LEU A 81 -13.86 -10.77 9.37
N ASP A 82 -14.25 -11.86 10.03
CA ASP A 82 -15.65 -12.33 10.05
C ASP A 82 -16.49 -11.49 11.01
N ASP A 83 -16.86 -10.32 10.55
CA ASP A 83 -17.59 -9.31 11.31
C ASP A 83 -18.72 -8.69 10.49
N ASP A 84 -19.47 -7.78 11.12
CA ASP A 84 -20.58 -7.10 10.47
C ASP A 84 -20.12 -6.17 9.33
N CYS A 85 -18.88 -5.66 9.38
CA CYS A 85 -18.34 -4.85 8.28
C CYS A 85 -18.25 -5.67 6.98
N LEU A 86 -17.75 -6.90 7.06
CA LEU A 86 -17.67 -7.79 5.89
C LEU A 86 -19.08 -8.17 5.38
N LYS A 87 -20.00 -8.51 6.30
CA LYS A 87 -21.39 -8.87 5.95
C LYS A 87 -22.13 -7.72 5.27
N ASN A 88 -22.00 -6.51 5.81
CA ASN A 88 -22.61 -5.30 5.24
C ASN A 88 -22.00 -4.97 3.85
N THR A 89 -20.68 -5.01 3.74
CA THR A 89 -20.01 -4.81 2.43
C THR A 89 -20.48 -5.82 1.39
N MET A 90 -20.61 -7.10 1.76
CA MET A 90 -21.11 -8.14 0.86
C MET A 90 -22.56 -7.87 0.43
N LYS A 91 -23.43 -7.44 1.37
CA LYS A 91 -24.82 -7.08 1.09
C LYS A 91 -24.89 -5.91 0.11
N ASP A 92 -24.20 -4.81 0.43
CA ASP A 92 -24.20 -3.59 -0.38
C ASP A 92 -23.70 -3.84 -1.82
N LEU A 93 -22.64 -4.67 -1.95
CA LEU A 93 -22.11 -5.05 -3.27
C LEU A 93 -23.10 -5.87 -4.09
N LYS A 94 -23.80 -6.84 -3.49
CA LYS A 94 -24.81 -7.66 -4.18
C LYS A 94 -26.02 -6.82 -4.62
N GLU A 95 -26.40 -5.84 -3.80
CA GLU A 95 -27.48 -4.92 -4.13
C GLU A 95 -27.07 -3.97 -5.28
N ALA A 96 -25.83 -3.45 -5.25
CA ALA A 96 -25.34 -2.51 -6.25
C ALA A 96 -24.97 -3.15 -7.60
N PHE A 97 -24.56 -4.42 -7.59
CA PHE A 97 -24.05 -5.13 -8.78
C PHE A 97 -24.61 -6.56 -8.87
N PRO A 98 -25.90 -6.74 -9.18
CA PRO A 98 -26.58 -8.04 -9.16
C PRO A 98 -26.02 -9.06 -10.16
N GLU A 99 -25.38 -8.62 -11.25
CA GLU A 99 -24.74 -9.51 -12.23
C GLU A 99 -23.31 -9.94 -11.84
N ILE A 100 -22.72 -9.38 -10.80
CA ILE A 100 -21.35 -9.69 -10.39
C ILE A 100 -21.39 -10.76 -9.30
N GLN A 101 -20.50 -11.73 -9.41
CA GLN A 101 -20.36 -12.75 -8.38
C GLN A 101 -19.41 -12.28 -7.28
N PHE A 102 -19.81 -12.53 -6.05
CA PHE A 102 -19.02 -12.22 -4.87
C PHE A 102 -18.84 -13.45 -4.01
N ARG A 103 -17.62 -13.63 -3.49
CA ARG A 103 -17.31 -14.60 -2.43
C ARG A 103 -16.76 -13.86 -1.22
N SER A 104 -17.04 -14.34 -0.02
CA SER A 104 -16.42 -13.82 1.21
C SER A 104 -15.64 -14.90 1.94
N VAL A 105 -14.49 -14.53 2.46
CA VAL A 105 -13.66 -15.35 3.32
C VAL A 105 -13.44 -14.60 4.63
N GLY A 106 -14.19 -14.99 5.65
CA GLY A 106 -14.06 -14.46 7.01
C GLY A 106 -12.87 -15.11 7.71
N CYS A 107 -11.77 -14.37 7.89
CA CYS A 107 -10.59 -14.86 8.58
C CYS A 107 -9.76 -13.72 9.19
N SER A 108 -9.00 -14.05 10.22
CA SER A 108 -8.01 -13.14 10.80
C SER A 108 -6.62 -13.46 10.28
N PHE A 109 -5.87 -12.45 9.85
CA PHE A 109 -4.45 -12.58 9.54
C PHE A 109 -3.56 -12.46 10.78
N SER A 110 -4.17 -12.43 11.94
CA SER A 110 -3.50 -12.40 13.24
C SER A 110 -4.00 -13.57 14.07
N PRO A 111 -3.62 -14.80 13.77
CA PRO A 111 -4.01 -15.95 14.56
C PRO A 111 -3.48 -15.77 15.98
N GLY A 112 -4.30 -16.07 16.97
CA GLY A 112 -3.89 -16.02 18.39
C GLY A 112 -2.71 -16.98 18.65
N GLN A 113 -1.92 -16.71 19.67
CA GLN A 113 -0.78 -17.54 20.03
C GLN A 113 -1.18 -19.03 20.10
N GLY A 114 -0.44 -19.88 19.38
CA GLY A 114 -0.64 -21.34 19.36
C GLY A 114 -1.68 -21.86 18.37
N LYS A 115 -2.24 -21.02 17.49
CA LYS A 115 -3.08 -21.46 16.37
C LYS A 115 -2.26 -21.41 15.08
N GLU A 116 -2.32 -22.49 14.30
CA GLU A 116 -1.77 -22.47 12.94
C GLU A 116 -2.50 -21.44 12.06
N ASP A 117 -1.75 -20.88 11.12
CA ASP A 117 -2.25 -19.93 10.11
C ASP A 117 -3.21 -20.64 9.16
N ASP A 118 -4.49 -20.66 9.47
CA ASP A 118 -5.48 -21.28 8.60
C ASP A 118 -6.08 -20.35 7.55
N TYR A 119 -5.77 -19.03 7.63
CA TYR A 119 -6.34 -18.04 6.71
C TYR A 119 -5.98 -18.32 5.25
N LEU A 120 -4.73 -18.72 4.98
CA LEU A 120 -4.30 -19.04 3.61
C LEU A 120 -5.04 -20.25 3.08
N THR A 121 -5.18 -21.30 3.88
CA THR A 121 -5.95 -22.52 3.54
C THR A 121 -7.41 -22.18 3.24
N LYS A 122 -8.04 -21.32 4.04
CA LYS A 122 -9.42 -20.86 3.79
C LYS A 122 -9.55 -20.09 2.47
N ILE A 123 -8.59 -19.20 2.19
CA ILE A 123 -8.57 -18.45 0.92
C ILE A 123 -8.38 -19.41 -0.27
N ILE A 124 -7.44 -20.34 -0.19
CA ILE A 124 -7.17 -21.33 -1.24
C ILE A 124 -8.41 -22.17 -1.51
N GLU A 125 -9.05 -22.68 -0.46
CA GLU A 125 -10.25 -23.52 -0.61
C GLU A 125 -11.43 -22.74 -1.22
N ALA A 126 -11.62 -21.49 -0.79
CA ALA A 126 -12.67 -20.62 -1.33
C ALA A 126 -12.43 -20.18 -2.79
N THR A 127 -11.21 -20.37 -3.31
CA THR A 127 -10.82 -19.94 -4.66
C THR A 127 -10.34 -21.07 -5.55
N LYS A 128 -10.50 -22.34 -5.15
CA LYS A 128 -9.94 -23.50 -5.87
C LYS A 128 -10.51 -23.71 -7.27
N ASP A 129 -11.76 -23.32 -7.49
CA ASP A 129 -12.53 -23.48 -8.72
C ASP A 129 -12.58 -22.21 -9.58
N ILE A 130 -11.85 -21.16 -9.21
CA ILE A 130 -11.76 -19.89 -9.94
C ILE A 130 -10.31 -19.46 -10.13
N GLU A 131 -10.08 -18.64 -11.15
CA GLU A 131 -8.78 -18.03 -11.37
C GLU A 131 -8.78 -16.57 -10.90
N ILE A 132 -7.88 -16.24 -9.99
CA ILE A 132 -7.68 -14.87 -9.49
C ILE A 132 -6.59 -14.20 -10.33
N GLN A 133 -6.96 -13.21 -11.15
CA GLN A 133 -6.01 -12.46 -11.97
C GLN A 133 -5.51 -11.17 -11.30
N CYS A 134 -6.30 -10.60 -10.39
CA CYS A 134 -5.94 -9.34 -9.74
C CYS A 134 -5.95 -9.49 -8.22
N ILE A 135 -4.83 -9.21 -7.58
CA ILE A 135 -4.65 -9.38 -6.13
C ILE A 135 -4.38 -8.00 -5.50
N PHE A 136 -5.23 -7.61 -4.54
CA PHE A 136 -5.08 -6.37 -3.79
C PHE A 136 -4.78 -6.70 -2.33
N ASN A 137 -3.49 -6.71 -1.98
CA ASN A 137 -3.00 -6.87 -0.62
C ASN A 137 -3.17 -5.54 0.12
N ASN A 138 -4.36 -5.33 0.68
CA ASN A 138 -4.73 -4.08 1.34
C ASN A 138 -4.90 -4.21 2.85
N ALA A 139 -5.15 -5.41 3.38
CA ALA A 139 -5.31 -5.64 4.82
C ALA A 139 -4.12 -5.11 5.61
N GLY A 140 -4.42 -4.52 6.76
CA GLY A 140 -3.42 -4.01 7.68
C GLY A 140 -4.06 -3.29 8.85
N PHE A 141 -3.31 -3.17 9.93
CA PHE A 141 -3.65 -2.37 11.10
C PHE A 141 -2.39 -1.77 11.70
N ILE A 142 -2.56 -0.85 12.63
CA ILE A 142 -1.45 -0.18 13.31
C ILE A 142 -1.44 -0.55 14.79
N VAL A 143 -0.25 -0.72 15.35
CA VAL A 143 0.01 -0.79 16.79
C VAL A 143 0.90 0.38 17.13
N THR A 144 0.51 1.17 18.12
CA THR A 144 1.23 2.36 18.56
C THR A 144 1.68 2.21 20.00
N GLY A 145 2.74 2.93 20.38
CA GLY A 145 3.34 2.96 21.70
C GLY A 145 4.84 2.66 21.67
N PHE A 146 5.46 2.73 22.84
CA PHE A 146 6.85 2.32 22.99
C PHE A 146 7.01 0.82 22.74
N LEU A 147 8.03 0.44 22.00
CA LEU A 147 8.23 -0.95 21.59
C LEU A 147 8.39 -1.91 22.78
N ASP A 148 9.12 -1.48 23.80
CA ASP A 148 9.37 -2.24 25.03
C ASP A 148 8.12 -2.38 25.92
N GLN A 149 7.15 -1.49 25.78
CA GLN A 149 5.88 -1.52 26.52
C GLN A 149 4.76 -2.23 25.75
N SER A 150 4.95 -2.43 24.46
CA SER A 150 3.97 -3.10 23.61
C SER A 150 3.89 -4.60 23.89
N LYS A 151 2.69 -5.17 23.88
CA LYS A 151 2.51 -6.63 24.00
C LYS A 151 3.14 -7.33 22.80
N LEU A 152 4.04 -8.27 23.03
CA LEU A 152 4.72 -9.03 21.97
C LEU A 152 3.72 -9.65 20.97
N GLY A 153 2.61 -10.21 21.44
CA GLY A 153 1.57 -10.77 20.59
C GLY A 153 0.93 -9.74 19.66
N ALA A 154 0.74 -8.49 20.11
CA ALA A 154 0.17 -7.43 19.27
C ALA A 154 1.14 -7.01 18.15
N ILE A 155 2.42 -6.83 18.48
CA ILE A 155 3.42 -6.43 17.47
C ILE A 155 3.72 -7.55 16.48
N THR A 156 3.77 -8.82 16.90
CA THR A 156 3.94 -9.96 15.99
C THR A 156 2.71 -10.18 15.10
N SER A 157 1.50 -10.00 15.64
CA SER A 157 0.26 -10.00 14.87
C SER A 157 0.21 -8.87 13.84
N ASN A 158 0.74 -7.70 14.18
CA ASN A 158 0.86 -6.59 13.23
C ASN A 158 1.78 -6.96 12.05
N MET A 159 2.92 -7.59 12.32
CA MET A 159 3.84 -8.05 11.28
C MET A 159 3.20 -9.14 10.40
N GLU A 160 2.52 -10.12 11.01
CA GLU A 160 1.84 -11.18 10.26
C GLU A 160 0.78 -10.59 9.33
N CYS A 161 -0.11 -9.74 9.83
CA CYS A 161 -1.17 -9.15 9.03
C CYS A 161 -0.65 -8.23 7.93
N ASN A 162 0.27 -7.31 8.28
CA ASN A 162 0.67 -6.25 7.36
C ASN A 162 1.71 -6.70 6.32
N ALA A 163 2.52 -7.72 6.62
CA ALA A 163 3.62 -8.14 5.77
C ALA A 163 3.52 -9.62 5.36
N THR A 164 3.56 -10.54 6.32
CA THR A 164 3.69 -11.98 6.04
C THR A 164 2.48 -12.53 5.28
N ALA A 165 1.26 -12.12 5.64
CA ALA A 165 0.06 -12.53 4.92
C ALA A 165 0.08 -12.10 3.45
N ALA A 166 0.52 -10.87 3.18
CA ALA A 166 0.67 -10.38 1.81
C ALA A 166 1.69 -11.21 1.01
N VAL A 167 2.81 -11.63 1.63
CA VAL A 167 3.79 -12.52 0.98
C VAL A 167 3.18 -13.88 0.67
N LYS A 168 2.53 -14.52 1.65
CA LYS A 168 1.94 -15.86 1.50
C LYS A 168 0.85 -15.87 0.40
N ILE A 169 -0.04 -14.87 0.40
CA ILE A 169 -1.10 -14.71 -0.60
C ILE A 169 -0.48 -14.47 -1.98
N THR A 170 0.48 -13.55 -2.07
CA THR A 170 1.18 -13.25 -3.33
C THR A 170 1.88 -14.49 -3.88
N HIS A 171 2.65 -15.20 -3.07
CA HIS A 171 3.35 -16.41 -3.49
C HIS A 171 2.40 -17.44 -4.10
N HIS A 172 1.27 -17.71 -3.45
CA HIS A 172 0.30 -18.67 -3.94
C HIS A 172 -0.31 -18.28 -5.29
N PHE A 173 -0.86 -17.06 -5.40
CA PHE A 173 -1.56 -16.63 -6.60
C PHE A 173 -0.62 -16.26 -7.74
N LEU A 174 0.55 -15.69 -7.44
CA LEU A 174 1.59 -15.47 -8.46
C LEU A 174 2.04 -16.79 -9.08
N GLY A 175 2.25 -17.83 -8.27
CA GLY A 175 2.57 -19.15 -8.76
C GLY A 175 1.51 -19.70 -9.74
N LYS A 176 0.22 -19.48 -9.44
CA LYS A 176 -0.90 -19.84 -10.35
C LYS A 176 -0.88 -19.01 -11.63
N LEU A 177 -0.71 -17.68 -11.54
CA LEU A 177 -0.64 -16.83 -12.73
C LEU A 177 0.49 -17.24 -13.66
N VAL A 178 1.67 -17.50 -13.11
CA VAL A 178 2.85 -17.94 -13.89
C VAL A 178 2.62 -19.30 -14.53
N SER A 179 2.14 -20.29 -13.77
CA SER A 179 1.89 -21.65 -14.28
C SER A 179 0.83 -21.67 -15.38
N ASN A 180 -0.20 -20.85 -15.26
CA ASN A 180 -1.28 -20.74 -16.25
C ASN A 180 -0.95 -19.80 -17.41
N LYS A 181 0.22 -19.10 -17.36
CA LYS A 181 0.59 -18.04 -18.31
C LYS A 181 -0.47 -16.92 -18.39
N SER A 182 -1.15 -16.69 -17.29
CA SER A 182 -2.22 -15.68 -17.18
C SER A 182 -1.63 -14.30 -16.88
N LYS A 183 -2.22 -13.29 -17.50
CA LYS A 183 -1.92 -11.89 -17.18
C LYS A 183 -2.65 -11.45 -15.93
N GLY A 184 -2.11 -10.49 -15.20
CA GLY A 184 -2.75 -10.01 -13.99
C GLY A 184 -2.05 -8.82 -13.34
N CYS A 185 -2.50 -8.49 -12.13
CA CYS A 185 -1.81 -7.49 -11.32
C CYS A 185 -1.81 -7.85 -9.82
N ILE A 186 -0.79 -7.35 -9.14
CA ILE A 186 -0.63 -7.46 -7.70
C ILE A 186 -0.38 -6.05 -7.14
N VAL A 187 -1.26 -5.62 -6.25
CA VAL A 187 -1.21 -4.30 -5.63
C VAL A 187 -0.97 -4.45 -4.14
N PHE A 188 -0.04 -3.69 -3.59
CA PHE A 188 0.23 -3.61 -2.17
C PHE A 188 -0.12 -2.23 -1.64
N THR A 189 -0.98 -2.17 -0.62
CA THR A 189 -1.25 -0.93 0.11
C THR A 189 -0.19 -0.71 1.19
N SER A 190 0.85 0.02 0.81
CA SER A 190 1.87 0.50 1.73
C SER A 190 1.39 1.78 2.44
N SER A 191 2.26 2.72 2.76
CA SER A 191 1.96 3.99 3.43
C SER A 191 3.12 4.96 3.28
N VAL A 192 2.86 6.25 3.44
CA VAL A 192 3.90 7.28 3.62
C VAL A 192 4.85 6.93 4.78
N ALA A 193 4.35 6.27 5.83
CA ALA A 193 5.17 5.78 6.94
C ALA A 193 6.25 4.77 6.51
N GLY A 194 6.12 4.14 5.36
CA GLY A 194 7.09 3.17 4.85
C GLY A 194 8.40 3.79 4.35
N PHE A 195 8.52 5.10 4.23
CA PHE A 195 9.77 5.74 3.77
C PHE A 195 10.29 6.86 4.68
N ILE A 196 9.75 6.96 5.89
CA ILE A 196 10.29 7.80 6.96
C ILE A 196 10.29 7.03 8.29
N PRO A 197 11.20 7.34 9.23
CA PRO A 197 11.08 6.85 10.60
C PRO A 197 9.76 7.32 11.21
N THR A 198 9.02 6.39 11.83
CA THR A 198 7.76 6.73 12.49
C THR A 198 7.84 6.25 13.93
N PRO A 199 8.29 7.11 14.87
CA PRO A 199 8.35 6.76 16.28
C PRO A 199 6.96 6.36 16.80
N PHE A 200 6.93 5.52 17.82
CA PHE A 200 5.71 4.97 18.43
C PHE A 200 4.84 4.09 17.51
N ALA A 201 5.24 3.90 16.25
CA ALA A 201 4.64 2.97 15.30
C ALA A 201 5.71 2.21 14.51
N ALA A 202 6.79 1.83 15.18
CA ALA A 202 8.01 1.30 14.57
C ALA A 202 7.73 0.09 13.67
N LEU A 203 6.98 -0.90 14.17
CA LEU A 203 6.73 -2.13 13.41
C LEU A 203 5.78 -1.88 12.23
N TYR A 204 4.77 -1.02 12.42
CA TYR A 204 3.90 -0.61 11.31
C TYR A 204 4.71 0.01 10.16
N ALA A 205 5.53 1.02 10.45
CA ALA A 205 6.39 1.67 9.45
C ALA A 205 7.31 0.66 8.76
N SER A 206 7.94 -0.24 9.54
CA SER A 206 8.80 -1.29 9.00
C SER A 206 8.08 -2.24 8.07
N THR A 207 6.84 -2.67 8.40
CA THR A 207 6.04 -3.52 7.51
C THR A 207 5.66 -2.82 6.21
N LYS A 208 5.40 -1.51 6.25
CA LYS A 208 5.08 -0.72 5.05
C LYS A 208 6.30 -0.48 4.17
N ALA A 209 7.48 -0.27 4.76
CA ALA A 209 8.75 -0.23 4.04
C ALA A 209 9.07 -1.57 3.36
N PHE A 210 8.87 -2.68 4.08
CA PHE A 210 9.00 -4.03 3.55
C PHE A 210 8.12 -4.24 2.31
N LEU A 211 6.82 -3.90 2.37
CA LEU A 211 5.90 -4.07 1.23
C LEU A 211 6.36 -3.27 0.01
N SER A 212 6.89 -2.07 0.19
CA SER A 212 7.38 -1.24 -0.91
C SER A 212 8.59 -1.88 -1.61
N SER A 213 9.57 -2.36 -0.83
CA SER A 213 10.74 -3.06 -1.36
C SER A 213 10.34 -4.40 -2.01
N PHE A 214 9.49 -5.18 -1.34
CA PHE A 214 9.00 -6.46 -1.86
C PHE A 214 8.27 -6.30 -3.20
N ALA A 215 7.40 -5.31 -3.32
CA ALA A 215 6.70 -5.02 -4.57
C ALA A 215 7.66 -4.70 -5.72
N CYS A 216 8.71 -3.90 -5.46
CA CYS A 216 9.72 -3.59 -6.47
C CYS A 216 10.46 -4.85 -6.95
N CYS A 217 10.89 -5.70 -6.01
CA CYS A 217 11.59 -6.94 -6.35
C CYS A 217 10.71 -7.87 -7.19
N VAL A 218 9.48 -8.12 -6.73
CA VAL A 218 8.53 -8.97 -7.47
C VAL A 218 8.19 -8.36 -8.83
N ASN A 219 8.04 -7.02 -8.94
CA ASN A 219 7.80 -6.35 -10.22
C ASN A 219 8.90 -6.66 -11.24
N ILE A 220 10.16 -6.63 -10.83
CA ILE A 220 11.30 -6.95 -11.69
C ILE A 220 11.27 -8.41 -12.14
N GLU A 221 10.99 -9.34 -11.22
CA GLU A 221 10.95 -10.79 -11.49
C GLU A 221 9.89 -11.16 -12.53
N VAL A 222 8.74 -10.46 -12.53
CA VAL A 222 7.59 -10.81 -13.39
C VAL A 222 7.37 -9.84 -14.57
N SER A 223 8.26 -8.89 -14.77
CA SER A 223 8.13 -7.80 -15.76
C SER A 223 7.82 -8.28 -17.17
N ASN A 224 8.35 -9.46 -17.56
CA ASN A 224 8.15 -10.05 -18.90
C ASN A 224 6.99 -11.05 -18.99
N LEU A 225 6.24 -11.25 -17.91
CA LEU A 225 5.18 -12.25 -17.81
C LEU A 225 3.77 -11.66 -18.03
N GLY A 226 3.67 -10.36 -18.25
CA GLY A 226 2.38 -9.67 -18.37
C GLY A 226 1.65 -9.53 -17.03
N ILE A 227 2.39 -9.58 -15.93
CA ILE A 227 1.92 -9.39 -14.56
C ILE A 227 2.49 -8.07 -14.05
N ASP A 228 1.61 -7.13 -13.72
CA ASP A 228 2.02 -5.84 -13.19
C ASP A 228 2.00 -5.84 -11.64
N VAL A 229 3.04 -5.30 -11.02
CA VAL A 229 3.13 -5.21 -9.56
C VAL A 229 3.38 -3.77 -9.14
N VAL A 230 2.63 -3.27 -8.17
CA VAL A 230 2.78 -1.91 -7.66
C VAL A 230 2.53 -1.85 -6.14
N ALA A 231 3.31 -1.04 -5.44
CA ALA A 231 2.98 -0.59 -4.11
C ALA A 231 2.51 0.87 -4.14
N VAL A 232 1.39 1.13 -3.47
CA VAL A 232 0.85 2.48 -3.32
C VAL A 232 1.10 3.01 -1.91
N HIS A 233 1.39 4.31 -1.81
CA HIS A 233 1.65 5.00 -0.54
C HIS A 233 0.59 6.08 -0.32
N PRO A 234 -0.57 5.73 0.23
CA PRO A 234 -1.58 6.72 0.55
C PRO A 234 -1.08 7.73 1.61
N SER A 235 -1.44 8.99 1.45
CA SER A 235 -1.54 9.94 2.54
C SER A 235 -2.59 9.45 3.56
N PRO A 236 -2.74 10.06 4.74
CA PRO A 236 -3.77 9.69 5.69
C PRO A 236 -5.16 9.59 5.05
N VAL A 237 -5.90 8.56 5.41
CA VAL A 237 -7.23 8.24 4.86
C VAL A 237 -8.23 8.18 5.99
N SER A 238 -9.40 8.79 5.78
CA SER A 238 -10.52 8.81 6.74
C SER A 238 -11.17 7.43 6.83
N THR A 239 -10.64 6.59 7.72
CA THR A 239 -11.09 5.22 7.93
C THR A 239 -11.05 4.88 9.41
N ASN A 240 -11.72 3.80 9.81
CA ASN A 240 -11.69 3.26 11.18
C ASN A 240 -10.31 2.67 11.57
N PHE A 241 -9.28 2.89 10.74
CA PHE A 241 -7.93 2.36 10.93
C PHE A 241 -7.28 2.86 12.24
N TYR A 242 -7.64 4.06 12.67
CA TYR A 242 -7.08 4.71 13.85
C TYR A 242 -7.97 4.60 15.09
N ASP A 243 -9.18 4.03 14.98
CA ASP A 243 -10.16 4.01 16.08
C ASP A 243 -9.72 3.15 17.27
N LYS A 244 -8.88 2.15 17.02
CA LYS A 244 -8.42 1.18 18.04
C LYS A 244 -6.97 1.44 18.50
N VAL A 245 -6.44 2.62 18.25
CA VAL A 245 -5.07 2.99 18.64
C VAL A 245 -5.05 3.24 20.16
N GLU A 246 -4.26 2.44 20.88
CA GLU A 246 -4.12 2.56 22.34
C GLU A 246 -3.31 3.80 22.74
N HIS A 247 -2.27 4.12 21.98
CA HIS A 247 -1.40 5.26 22.21
C HIS A 247 -1.61 6.30 21.11
N LYS A 248 -2.14 7.47 21.48
CA LYS A 248 -2.37 8.57 20.55
C LYS A 248 -1.06 9.29 20.24
N ILE A 249 -0.80 9.52 18.98
CA ILE A 249 0.37 10.28 18.50
C ILE A 249 -0.15 11.58 17.91
N GLU A 250 0.20 12.71 18.53
CA GLU A 250 -0.32 14.03 18.12
C GLU A 250 -0.07 14.34 16.64
N LEU A 251 1.11 13.99 16.12
CA LEU A 251 1.45 14.15 14.71
C LEU A 251 0.49 13.37 13.79
N MET A 252 0.05 12.18 14.20
CA MET A 252 -0.93 11.39 13.44
C MET A 252 -2.33 12.01 13.51
N GLU A 253 -2.74 12.52 14.65
CA GLU A 253 -4.01 13.24 14.78
C GLU A 253 -4.05 14.49 13.91
N GLN A 254 -2.94 15.25 13.86
CA GLN A 254 -2.83 16.41 12.97
C GLN A 254 -2.89 15.98 11.50
N ALA A 255 -2.19 14.92 11.12
CA ALA A 255 -2.21 14.38 9.76
C ALA A 255 -3.62 13.91 9.35
N GLN A 256 -4.40 13.36 10.29
CA GLN A 256 -5.80 12.94 10.05
C GLN A 256 -6.73 14.10 9.69
N LYS A 257 -6.45 15.33 10.12
CA LYS A 257 -7.26 16.51 9.73
C LYS A 257 -7.26 16.79 8.22
N SER A 258 -6.27 16.29 7.51
CA SER A 258 -6.13 16.37 6.05
C SER A 258 -6.34 15.02 5.35
N ALA A 259 -6.98 14.07 6.03
CA ALA A 259 -7.25 12.75 5.48
C ALA A 259 -8.20 12.85 4.27
N VAL A 260 -7.92 12.04 3.25
CA VAL A 260 -8.78 11.90 2.08
C VAL A 260 -9.82 10.80 2.31
N GLU A 261 -10.94 10.90 1.61
CA GLU A 261 -11.97 9.86 1.71
C GLU A 261 -11.52 8.57 1.03
N PRO A 262 -11.83 7.40 1.61
CA PRO A 262 -11.41 6.10 1.07
C PRO A 262 -11.93 5.85 -0.35
N ASP A 263 -13.06 6.44 -0.74
CA ASP A 263 -13.66 6.28 -2.06
C ASP A 263 -12.88 6.99 -3.19
N GLU A 264 -11.98 7.90 -2.85
CA GLU A 264 -11.13 8.58 -3.83
C GLU A 264 -9.90 7.72 -4.24
N LEU A 265 -9.49 6.78 -3.38
CA LEU A 265 -8.26 6.01 -3.58
C LEU A 265 -8.31 4.99 -4.71
N PRO A 266 -9.41 4.24 -4.93
CA PRO A 266 -9.46 3.22 -5.98
C PRO A 266 -9.09 3.75 -7.35
N ASN A 267 -9.55 4.95 -7.69
CA ASN A 267 -9.23 5.60 -8.95
C ASN A 267 -7.72 5.85 -9.10
N GLN A 268 -7.06 6.33 -8.04
CA GLN A 268 -5.62 6.59 -8.03
C GLN A 268 -4.82 5.28 -8.07
N ILE A 269 -5.24 4.28 -7.29
CA ILE A 269 -4.63 2.95 -7.28
C ILE A 269 -4.70 2.31 -8.66
N LEU A 270 -5.87 2.32 -9.30
CA LEU A 270 -6.04 1.76 -10.64
C LEU A 270 -5.24 2.51 -11.72
N LYS A 271 -4.97 3.81 -11.54
CA LYS A 271 -4.08 4.56 -12.43
C LYS A 271 -2.63 4.09 -12.35
N SER A 272 -2.16 3.62 -11.22
CA SER A 272 -0.75 3.24 -11.02
C SER A 272 -0.37 1.90 -11.65
N ILE A 273 -1.34 0.99 -11.82
CA ILE A 273 -1.11 -0.39 -12.25
C ILE A 273 -0.46 -0.45 -13.65
N GLY A 274 0.72 -1.06 -13.71
CA GLY A 274 1.48 -1.23 -14.96
C GLY A 274 2.08 0.05 -15.54
N ARG A 275 2.20 1.11 -14.72
CA ARG A 275 2.86 2.36 -15.09
C ARG A 275 4.07 2.67 -14.22
N VAL A 276 3.95 2.38 -12.93
CA VAL A 276 5.02 2.61 -11.94
C VAL A 276 5.05 1.45 -10.94
N ALA A 277 6.21 1.19 -10.35
CA ALA A 277 6.35 0.19 -9.29
C ALA A 277 5.95 0.75 -7.91
N LEU A 278 6.13 2.06 -7.71
CA LEU A 278 5.77 2.78 -6.50
C LEU A 278 4.94 4.01 -6.86
N PHE A 279 3.83 4.24 -6.17
CA PHE A 279 2.97 5.38 -6.43
C PHE A 279 2.53 6.06 -5.13
N ASP A 280 2.93 7.32 -4.98
CA ASP A 280 2.59 8.14 -3.81
C ASP A 280 1.26 8.85 -4.05
N ILE A 281 0.26 8.67 -3.17
CA ILE A 281 -1.09 9.19 -3.33
C ILE A 281 -1.36 10.28 -2.31
N GLY A 282 -1.62 11.48 -2.81
CA GLY A 282 -1.93 12.67 -2.02
C GLY A 282 -0.71 13.52 -1.69
N GLY A 283 -0.97 14.78 -1.34
CA GLY A 283 0.08 15.80 -1.18
C GLY A 283 1.11 15.50 -0.09
N MET A 284 0.67 14.89 1.02
CA MET A 284 1.58 14.52 2.11
C MET A 284 2.58 13.44 1.64
N ALA A 285 2.11 12.40 0.93
CA ALA A 285 3.00 11.34 0.46
C ALA A 285 4.03 11.87 -0.54
N VAL A 286 3.60 12.66 -1.53
CA VAL A 286 4.47 13.29 -2.51
C VAL A 286 5.46 14.26 -1.84
N GLY A 287 4.97 15.14 -0.96
CA GLY A 287 5.82 16.10 -0.26
C GLY A 287 6.86 15.43 0.64
N THR A 288 6.47 14.37 1.36
CA THR A 288 7.41 13.59 2.17
C THR A 288 8.45 12.90 1.30
N ARG A 289 8.05 12.31 0.17
CA ARG A 289 8.99 11.69 -0.78
C ARG A 289 10.03 12.70 -1.29
N VAL A 290 9.60 13.88 -1.68
CA VAL A 290 10.49 14.95 -2.10
C VAL A 290 11.39 15.39 -0.93
N GLY A 291 10.83 15.50 0.26
CA GLY A 291 11.60 15.84 1.47
C GLY A 291 12.70 14.84 1.81
N THR A 292 12.48 13.53 1.57
CA THR A 292 13.49 12.49 1.81
C THR A 292 14.70 12.57 0.88
N TRP A 293 14.60 13.30 -0.21
CA TRP A 293 15.76 13.59 -1.06
C TRP A 293 16.72 14.58 -0.40
N PHE A 294 16.17 15.62 0.24
CA PHE A 294 16.96 16.67 0.87
C PHE A 294 17.45 16.30 2.27
N LEU A 295 16.69 15.46 2.97
CA LEU A 295 17.01 15.03 4.34
C LEU A 295 17.32 13.52 4.33
N PRO A 296 18.60 13.14 4.48
CA PRO A 296 18.96 11.73 4.57
C PRO A 296 18.36 11.08 5.82
N PHE A 297 18.15 9.77 5.77
CA PHE A 297 17.45 9.02 6.81
C PHE A 297 18.01 9.25 8.23
N ASN A 298 19.33 9.39 8.36
CA ASN A 298 19.97 9.71 9.63
C ASN A 298 19.58 11.09 10.18
N ALA A 299 19.34 12.07 9.30
CA ALA A 299 18.89 13.41 9.72
C ALA A 299 17.44 13.35 10.22
N PHE A 300 16.55 12.65 9.51
CA PHE A 300 15.19 12.38 10.00
C PHE A 300 15.19 11.71 11.36
N THR A 301 16.01 10.67 11.54
CA THR A 301 16.11 9.96 12.84
C THR A 301 16.51 10.92 13.97
N LYS A 302 17.48 11.81 13.75
CA LYS A 302 17.87 12.80 14.75
C LYS A 302 16.78 13.83 15.05
N ILE A 303 16.11 14.34 14.00
CA ILE A 303 15.01 15.30 14.15
C ILE A 303 13.87 14.66 14.95
N PHE A 304 13.45 13.46 14.61
CA PHE A 304 12.40 12.76 15.34
C PHE A 304 12.82 12.39 16.77
N ALA A 305 14.10 12.05 17.00
CA ALA A 305 14.60 11.79 18.35
C ALA A 305 14.53 13.05 19.25
N MET A 306 14.84 14.23 18.70
CA MET A 306 14.67 15.51 19.42
C MET A 306 13.20 15.88 19.62
N ALA A 307 12.34 15.55 18.68
CA ALA A 307 10.91 15.84 18.77
C ALA A 307 10.12 14.81 19.61
N ALA A 308 10.63 13.60 19.77
CA ALA A 308 9.92 12.49 20.43
C ALA A 308 9.33 12.81 21.82
N PRO A 309 10.00 13.60 22.70
CA PRO A 309 9.41 14.01 23.98
C PRO A 309 8.16 14.88 23.85
N PHE A 310 7.97 15.51 22.69
CA PHE A 310 6.82 16.40 22.41
C PHE A 310 5.77 15.74 21.51
N LEU A 311 6.02 14.54 21.02
CA LEU A 311 5.12 13.79 20.14
C LEU A 311 4.31 12.74 20.89
N ASN A 312 4.57 12.60 22.19
CA ASN A 312 4.01 11.56 23.05
C ASN A 312 2.84 12.10 23.86
#